data_177a3d5e696088f2d36bff97b9966219
#
_entry.id   177a3d5e696088f2d36bff97b9966219
#
_cell.length_a   1.000
_cell.length_b   1.000
_cell.length_c   1.000
_cell.angle_alpha   90.00
_cell.angle_beta   90.00
_cell.angle_gamma   90.00
#
_symmetry.space_group_name_H-M   'P 1'
#
loop_
_entity.id
_entity.type
_entity.pdbx_description
1 polymer ?
#
loop_
_entity_poly.entity_id
_entity_poly.type
_entity_poly.pdbx_seq_one_letter_code
_entity_poly.pdbx_strand_id
1 'polypeptide(L)'
;AADALAMLRALKTYTGVDSTRVGYIGHSEGGLIAILNATKGARFIVTLAAPGVKGKDLLMKQNEKVAQVTGAELTDDKKEMLEAVFTAVETEESESMLARQLKLLLAELPLNVRNAQIEAFTTPWYRYFVRLDPTESLKAIAKDKKVAMLALNGEMDAQVDADQNLSAIKALVPQAQIRRYPTLNHMFQPCESIAKSLDYVGNPNPFSPEAITEIIHFIQGI
;
A
#
# COMPACT_ATOMS: atom_id res chain seq x y z
N ALA A 1 10.54 7.93 0.65
CA ALA A 1 10.09 8.86 -0.42
C ALA A 1 11.23 9.74 -0.93
N ALA A 2 12.09 10.30 -0.07
CA ALA A 2 13.20 11.18 -0.47
C ALA A 2 14.19 10.49 -1.44
N ASP A 3 14.58 9.25 -1.14
CA ASP A 3 15.53 8.48 -1.95
C ASP A 3 14.99 8.23 -3.37
N ALA A 4 13.71 7.85 -3.49
CA ALA A 4 13.06 7.67 -4.79
C ALA A 4 13.06 8.95 -5.62
N LEU A 5 12.83 10.11 -4.99
CA LEU A 5 12.93 11.40 -5.66
C LEU A 5 14.36 11.72 -6.10
N ALA A 6 15.36 11.43 -5.25
CA ALA A 6 16.77 11.62 -5.59
C ALA A 6 17.16 10.75 -6.79
N MET A 7 16.72 9.49 -6.81
CA MET A 7 16.95 8.57 -7.93
C MET A 7 16.29 9.05 -9.23
N LEU A 8 15.05 9.53 -9.20
CA LEU A 8 14.39 10.10 -10.38
C LEU A 8 15.20 11.28 -10.95
N ARG A 9 15.65 12.19 -10.07
CA ARG A 9 16.45 13.36 -10.46
C ARG A 9 17.79 12.94 -11.07
N ALA A 10 18.49 11.99 -10.45
CA ALA A 10 19.75 11.46 -10.96
C ALA A 10 19.55 10.79 -12.33
N LEU A 11 18.52 9.92 -12.47
CA LEU A 11 18.22 9.23 -13.73
C LEU A 11 18.02 10.23 -14.89
N LYS A 12 17.36 11.35 -14.62
CA LYS A 12 17.13 12.41 -15.65
C LYS A 12 18.40 13.11 -16.14
N THR A 13 19.51 12.96 -15.45
CA THR A 13 20.82 13.54 -15.87
C THR A 13 21.65 12.57 -16.69
N TYR A 14 21.26 11.31 -16.82
CA TYR A 14 22.05 10.32 -17.58
C TYR A 14 21.91 10.53 -19.08
N THR A 15 23.05 10.47 -19.77
CA THR A 15 23.10 10.50 -21.25
C THR A 15 22.38 9.26 -21.79
N GLY A 16 21.50 9.46 -22.77
CA GLY A 16 20.71 8.38 -23.37
C GLY A 16 19.35 8.12 -22.67
N VAL A 17 19.07 8.80 -21.57
CA VAL A 17 17.72 8.79 -20.95
C VAL A 17 16.92 10.00 -21.45
N ASP A 18 15.75 9.76 -21.99
CA ASP A 18 14.78 10.83 -22.25
C ASP A 18 14.20 11.34 -20.92
N SER A 19 14.72 12.44 -20.44
CA SER A 19 14.34 13.04 -19.17
C SER A 19 12.86 13.45 -19.08
N THR A 20 12.17 13.54 -20.22
CA THR A 20 10.75 13.87 -20.30
C THR A 20 9.83 12.66 -20.13
N ARG A 21 10.41 11.45 -20.21
CA ARG A 21 9.67 10.17 -20.17
C ARG A 21 10.04 9.29 -18.98
N VAL A 22 10.56 9.84 -17.90
CA VAL A 22 10.91 9.13 -16.68
C VAL A 22 9.74 9.12 -15.69
N GLY A 23 9.48 7.99 -15.05
CA GLY A 23 8.41 7.82 -14.06
C GLY A 23 8.75 6.78 -12.99
N TYR A 24 7.74 6.36 -12.25
CA TYR A 24 7.86 5.35 -11.22
C TYR A 24 6.98 4.15 -11.51
N ILE A 25 7.49 2.96 -11.21
CA ILE A 25 6.71 1.74 -11.04
C ILE A 25 6.94 1.30 -9.60
N GLY A 26 5.89 1.18 -8.81
CA GLY A 26 6.01 0.84 -7.40
C GLY A 26 4.97 -0.20 -6.96
N HIS A 27 5.44 -1.21 -6.21
CA HIS A 27 4.61 -2.24 -5.62
C HIS A 27 4.38 -1.96 -4.13
N SER A 28 3.14 -2.14 -3.66
CA SER A 28 2.77 -2.00 -2.25
C SER A 28 3.18 -0.63 -1.69
N GLU A 29 4.02 -0.55 -0.65
CA GLU A 29 4.59 0.70 -0.14
C GLU A 29 5.37 1.47 -1.23
N GLY A 30 6.03 0.77 -2.17
CA GLY A 30 6.69 1.40 -3.32
C GLY A 30 5.71 2.16 -4.22
N GLY A 31 4.48 1.67 -4.37
CA GLY A 31 3.40 2.37 -5.07
C GLY A 31 2.93 3.62 -4.31
N LEU A 32 2.84 3.56 -2.99
CA LEU A 32 2.58 4.72 -2.15
C LEU A 32 3.70 5.77 -2.28
N ILE A 33 4.96 5.34 -2.27
CA ILE A 33 6.12 6.21 -2.51
C ILE A 33 6.04 6.89 -3.90
N ALA A 34 5.58 6.16 -4.94
CA ALA A 34 5.35 6.71 -6.26
C ALA A 34 4.27 7.81 -6.24
N ILE A 35 3.14 7.58 -5.54
CA ILE A 35 2.08 8.58 -5.34
C ILE A 35 2.63 9.84 -4.67
N LEU A 36 3.39 9.72 -3.58
CA LEU A 36 3.96 10.84 -2.83
C LEU A 36 4.98 11.68 -3.63
N ASN A 37 5.52 11.14 -4.71
CA ASN A 37 6.54 11.80 -5.53
C ASN A 37 6.07 12.12 -6.96
N ALA A 38 4.87 11.72 -7.35
CA ALA A 38 4.39 11.79 -8.73
C ALA A 38 4.52 13.19 -9.35
N THR A 39 4.04 14.23 -8.66
CA THR A 39 4.05 15.62 -9.15
C THR A 39 5.41 16.33 -9.02
N LYS A 40 6.43 15.63 -8.51
CA LYS A 40 7.79 16.17 -8.33
C LYS A 40 8.70 15.90 -9.54
N GLY A 41 8.10 15.78 -10.73
CA GLY A 41 8.81 15.66 -11.99
C GLY A 41 8.72 14.27 -12.66
N ALA A 42 7.88 13.34 -12.18
CA ALA A 42 7.57 12.14 -12.91
C ALA A 42 6.64 12.42 -14.10
N ARG A 43 6.83 11.71 -15.21
CA ARG A 43 5.94 11.74 -16.37
C ARG A 43 4.77 10.78 -16.18
N PHE A 44 4.99 9.68 -15.47
CA PHE A 44 3.98 8.69 -15.16
C PHE A 44 4.24 8.02 -13.82
N ILE A 45 3.22 7.42 -13.27
CA ILE A 45 3.33 6.43 -12.21
C ILE A 45 2.50 5.19 -12.53
N VAL A 46 3.07 4.03 -12.21
CA VAL A 46 2.36 2.75 -12.19
C VAL A 46 2.38 2.25 -10.75
N THR A 47 1.21 2.06 -10.16
CA THR A 47 1.07 1.55 -8.80
C THR A 47 0.51 0.13 -8.84
N LEU A 48 1.21 -0.79 -8.17
CA LEU A 48 0.89 -2.20 -8.07
C LEU A 48 0.50 -2.50 -6.63
N ALA A 49 -0.76 -2.84 -6.37
CA ALA A 49 -1.25 -3.13 -5.02
C ALA A 49 -0.88 -2.04 -4.00
N ALA A 50 -1.06 -0.77 -4.37
CA ALA A 50 -0.64 0.36 -3.56
C ALA A 50 -1.76 0.86 -2.64
N PRO A 51 -1.42 1.34 -1.42
CA PRO A 51 -2.37 2.05 -0.58
C PRO A 51 -2.92 3.31 -1.26
N GLY A 52 -4.25 3.40 -1.34
CA GLY A 52 -5.00 4.57 -1.82
C GLY A 52 -5.74 5.31 -0.70
N VAL A 53 -5.70 4.77 0.51
CA VAL A 53 -6.32 5.31 1.73
C VAL A 53 -5.27 5.54 2.81
N LYS A 54 -5.67 6.16 3.92
CA LYS A 54 -4.82 6.37 5.08
C LYS A 54 -4.29 5.05 5.64
N GLY A 55 -3.06 5.05 6.15
CA GLY A 55 -2.40 3.85 6.66
C GLY A 55 -3.20 3.12 7.74
N LYS A 56 -3.85 3.85 8.67
CA LYS A 56 -4.77 3.27 9.65
C LYS A 56 -5.89 2.48 9.00
N ASP A 57 -6.59 3.09 8.04
CA ASP A 57 -7.75 2.47 7.38
C ASP A 57 -7.35 1.25 6.54
N LEU A 58 -6.17 1.33 5.92
CA LEU A 58 -5.56 0.20 5.23
C LEU A 58 -5.32 -0.97 6.18
N LEU A 59 -4.68 -0.71 7.34
CA LEU A 59 -4.32 -1.75 8.30
C LEU A 59 -5.54 -2.38 8.96
N MET A 60 -6.58 -1.62 9.24
CA MET A 60 -7.87 -2.16 9.70
C MET A 60 -8.42 -3.15 8.68
N LYS A 61 -8.49 -2.75 7.41
CA LYS A 61 -8.99 -3.62 6.33
C LYS A 61 -8.11 -4.84 6.09
N GLN A 62 -6.78 -4.68 6.16
CA GLN A 62 -5.82 -5.78 6.06
C GLN A 62 -6.06 -6.82 7.15
N ASN A 63 -6.25 -6.41 8.42
CA ASN A 63 -6.54 -7.35 9.51
C ASN A 63 -7.85 -8.12 9.29
N GLU A 64 -8.90 -7.48 8.77
CA GLU A 64 -10.14 -8.16 8.41
C GLU A 64 -9.91 -9.24 7.35
N LYS A 65 -9.18 -8.89 6.28
CA LYS A 65 -8.88 -9.83 5.18
C LYS A 65 -7.98 -10.98 5.63
N VAL A 66 -6.94 -10.69 6.41
CA VAL A 66 -6.05 -11.72 6.94
C VAL A 66 -6.80 -12.66 7.86
N ALA A 67 -7.69 -12.15 8.73
CA ALA A 67 -8.54 -13.00 9.56
C ALA A 67 -9.43 -13.93 8.70
N GLN A 68 -10.05 -13.39 7.65
CA GLN A 68 -10.85 -14.18 6.71
C GLN A 68 -10.02 -15.29 6.03
N VAL A 69 -8.80 -14.97 5.58
CA VAL A 69 -7.89 -15.91 4.90
C VAL A 69 -7.40 -17.02 5.83
N THR A 70 -7.08 -16.66 7.07
CA THR A 70 -6.54 -17.62 8.07
C THR A 70 -7.62 -18.38 8.81
N GLY A 71 -8.89 -18.06 8.61
CA GLY A 71 -10.01 -18.62 9.38
C GLY A 71 -10.04 -18.15 10.83
N ALA A 72 -9.29 -17.09 11.17
CA ALA A 72 -9.32 -16.50 12.50
C ALA A 72 -10.62 -15.73 12.70
N GLU A 73 -11.22 -15.89 13.88
CA GLU A 73 -12.39 -15.10 14.23
C GLU A 73 -11.98 -13.69 14.63
N LEU A 74 -12.47 -12.70 13.89
CA LEU A 74 -12.34 -11.28 14.21
C LEU A 74 -13.63 -10.79 14.87
N THR A 75 -13.75 -11.03 16.18
CA THR A 75 -14.90 -10.58 16.99
C THR A 75 -14.95 -9.05 17.06
N ASP A 76 -16.11 -8.50 17.43
CA ASP A 76 -16.26 -7.05 17.57
C ASP A 76 -15.31 -6.48 18.63
N ASP A 77 -15.09 -7.19 19.76
CA ASP A 77 -14.10 -6.79 20.78
C ASP A 77 -12.66 -6.70 20.20
N LYS A 78 -12.29 -7.65 19.33
CA LYS A 78 -10.99 -7.62 18.65
C LYS A 78 -10.87 -6.46 17.66
N LYS A 79 -11.95 -6.12 16.95
CA LYS A 79 -11.97 -4.97 16.06
C LYS A 79 -11.85 -3.67 16.86
N GLU A 80 -12.59 -3.53 17.96
CA GLU A 80 -12.48 -2.37 18.85
C GLU A 80 -11.08 -2.23 19.43
N MET A 81 -10.47 -3.33 19.85
CA MET A 81 -9.08 -3.34 20.31
C MET A 81 -8.11 -2.87 19.22
N LEU A 82 -8.22 -3.39 18.00
CA LEU A 82 -7.38 -2.96 16.87
C LEU A 82 -7.57 -1.48 16.53
N GLU A 83 -8.82 -1.00 16.53
CA GLU A 83 -9.13 0.40 16.33
C GLU A 83 -8.50 1.29 17.41
N ALA A 84 -8.58 0.88 18.68
CA ALA A 84 -7.95 1.59 19.79
C ALA A 84 -6.41 1.58 19.68
N VAL A 85 -5.81 0.45 19.30
CA VAL A 85 -4.37 0.32 19.07
C VAL A 85 -3.90 1.26 17.97
N PHE A 86 -4.53 1.21 16.78
CA PHE A 86 -4.12 2.08 15.68
C PHE A 86 -4.42 3.56 15.94
N THR A 87 -5.48 3.87 16.69
CA THR A 87 -5.74 5.24 17.15
C THR A 87 -4.63 5.73 18.08
N ALA A 88 -4.19 4.91 19.02
CA ALA A 88 -3.08 5.27 19.91
C ALA A 88 -1.78 5.49 19.11
N VAL A 89 -1.45 4.61 18.15
CA VAL A 89 -0.28 4.78 17.27
C VAL A 89 -0.37 6.04 16.41
N GLU A 90 -1.58 6.38 15.97
CA GLU A 90 -1.84 7.56 15.16
C GLU A 90 -1.66 8.86 15.96
N THR A 91 -2.19 8.92 17.18
CA THR A 91 -2.38 10.18 17.90
C THR A 91 -1.31 10.46 18.96
N GLU A 92 -0.70 9.40 19.54
CA GLU A 92 0.27 9.60 20.64
C GLU A 92 1.67 9.96 20.09
N GLU A 93 2.17 11.13 20.47
CA GLU A 93 3.47 11.62 20.01
C GLU A 93 4.64 11.04 20.82
N SER A 94 4.44 10.76 22.10
CA SER A 94 5.47 10.20 22.97
C SER A 94 5.57 8.69 22.80
N GLU A 95 6.73 8.18 22.39
CA GLU A 95 6.99 6.74 22.26
C GLU A 95 6.77 5.99 23.57
N SER A 96 7.24 6.56 24.69
CA SER A 96 7.09 5.93 26.02
C SER A 96 5.63 5.90 26.49
N MET A 97 4.85 6.93 26.20
CA MET A 97 3.41 6.95 26.51
C MET A 97 2.66 5.98 25.62
N LEU A 98 2.98 5.94 24.32
CA LEU A 98 2.43 4.94 23.39
C LEU A 98 2.69 3.52 23.88
N ALA A 99 3.93 3.20 24.25
CA ALA A 99 4.27 1.87 24.76
C ALA A 99 3.46 1.50 26.02
N ARG A 100 3.19 2.49 26.91
CA ARG A 100 2.33 2.27 28.10
C ARG A 100 0.87 2.02 27.72
N GLN A 101 0.31 2.78 26.78
CA GLN A 101 -1.06 2.59 26.29
C GLN A 101 -1.21 1.22 25.62
N LEU A 102 -0.25 0.84 24.76
CA LEU A 102 -0.26 -0.45 24.08
C LEU A 102 -0.16 -1.63 25.06
N LYS A 103 0.59 -1.50 26.17
CA LYS A 103 0.62 -2.54 27.21
C LYS A 103 -0.75 -2.80 27.83
N LEU A 104 -1.59 -1.77 27.96
CA LEU A 104 -2.95 -1.90 28.48
C LEU A 104 -3.90 -2.46 27.40
N LEU A 105 -3.85 -1.92 26.20
CA LEU A 105 -4.73 -2.34 25.09
C LEU A 105 -4.49 -3.79 24.67
N LEU A 106 -3.25 -4.28 24.77
CA LEU A 106 -2.84 -5.62 24.38
C LEU A 106 -2.69 -6.56 25.60
N ALA A 107 -3.29 -6.23 26.76
CA ALA A 107 -3.08 -6.98 28.01
C ALA A 107 -3.46 -8.46 27.92
N GLU A 108 -4.49 -8.80 27.14
CA GLU A 108 -5.00 -10.15 26.95
C GLU A 108 -4.10 -11.04 26.07
N LEU A 109 -3.14 -10.45 25.36
CA LEU A 109 -2.22 -11.22 24.51
C LEU A 109 -1.13 -11.90 25.34
N PRO A 110 -0.63 -13.08 24.91
CA PRO A 110 0.55 -13.71 25.48
C PRO A 110 1.73 -12.71 25.53
N LEU A 111 2.50 -12.75 26.62
CA LEU A 111 3.54 -11.74 26.92
C LEU A 111 4.55 -11.55 25.77
N ASN A 112 4.99 -12.65 25.15
CA ASN A 112 5.92 -12.61 24.02
C ASN A 112 5.29 -11.95 22.78
N VAL A 113 4.05 -12.24 22.47
CA VAL A 113 3.30 -11.63 21.33
C VAL A 113 3.09 -10.14 21.60
N ARG A 114 2.61 -9.81 22.81
CA ARG A 114 2.39 -8.40 23.22
C ARG A 114 3.66 -7.57 23.11
N ASN A 115 4.78 -8.07 23.62
CA ASN A 115 6.04 -7.34 23.57
C ASN A 115 6.52 -7.12 22.14
N ALA A 116 6.44 -8.14 21.28
CA ALA A 116 6.80 -8.03 19.86
C ALA A 116 5.92 -7.01 19.11
N GLN A 117 4.61 -6.98 19.41
CA GLN A 117 3.71 -6.00 18.82
C GLN A 117 3.99 -4.58 19.30
N ILE A 118 4.25 -4.38 20.61
CA ILE A 118 4.62 -3.07 21.14
C ILE A 118 5.90 -2.56 20.48
N GLU A 119 6.92 -3.40 20.38
CA GLU A 119 8.17 -3.06 19.70
C GLU A 119 7.91 -2.63 18.25
N ALA A 120 7.13 -3.40 17.48
CA ALA A 120 6.79 -3.07 16.11
C ALA A 120 6.02 -1.74 15.99
N PHE A 121 4.98 -1.54 16.79
CA PHE A 121 4.09 -0.38 16.73
C PHE A 121 4.76 0.92 17.22
N THR A 122 5.81 0.84 18.03
CA THR A 122 6.56 2.02 18.47
C THR A 122 7.67 2.42 17.51
N THR A 123 7.99 1.62 16.49
CA THR A 123 9.01 2.00 15.48
C THR A 123 8.62 3.29 14.77
N PRO A 124 9.60 4.15 14.43
CA PRO A 124 9.34 5.37 13.66
C PRO A 124 8.66 5.10 12.32
N TRP A 125 9.04 3.99 11.64
CA TRP A 125 8.44 3.59 10.37
C TRP A 125 6.95 3.27 10.53
N TYR A 126 6.58 2.43 11.50
CA TYR A 126 5.18 2.01 11.69
C TYR A 126 4.29 3.19 12.08
N ARG A 127 4.76 4.03 12.99
CA ARG A 127 4.07 5.26 13.41
C ARG A 127 3.87 6.22 12.25
N TYR A 128 4.88 6.38 11.40
CA TYR A 128 4.76 7.17 10.18
C TYR A 128 3.74 6.58 9.21
N PHE A 129 3.81 5.26 8.97
CA PHE A 129 2.93 4.56 8.03
C PHE A 129 1.44 4.66 8.44
N VAL A 130 1.11 4.44 9.72
CA VAL A 130 -0.26 4.54 10.24
C VAL A 130 -0.86 5.92 10.00
N ARG A 131 -0.06 6.98 10.17
CA ARG A 131 -0.45 8.39 10.02
C ARG A 131 -0.51 8.86 8.58
N LEU A 132 0.17 8.17 7.68
CA LEU A 132 0.31 8.60 6.30
C LEU A 132 -1.02 8.54 5.57
N ASP A 133 -1.42 9.69 5.01
CA ASP A 133 -2.62 9.83 4.18
C ASP A 133 -2.21 10.29 2.77
N PRO A 134 -2.45 9.49 1.71
CA PRO A 134 -2.09 9.84 0.34
C PRO A 134 -3.06 10.85 -0.31
N THR A 135 -4.16 11.21 0.35
CA THR A 135 -5.26 12.01 -0.23
C THR A 135 -4.79 13.28 -0.92
N GLU A 136 -3.94 14.08 -0.26
CA GLU A 136 -3.48 15.34 -0.86
C GLU A 136 -2.53 15.12 -2.04
N SER A 137 -1.72 14.05 -2.01
CA SER A 137 -0.87 13.67 -3.14
C SER A 137 -1.69 13.19 -4.34
N LEU A 138 -2.74 12.40 -4.10
CA LEU A 138 -3.68 11.96 -5.14
C LEU A 138 -4.44 13.15 -5.75
N LYS A 139 -4.93 14.08 -4.93
CA LYS A 139 -5.55 15.33 -5.43
C LYS A 139 -4.57 16.18 -6.24
N ALA A 140 -3.29 16.21 -5.86
CA ALA A 140 -2.27 16.92 -6.64
C ALA A 140 -2.05 16.25 -8.01
N ILE A 141 -2.02 14.90 -8.08
CA ILE A 141 -1.95 14.15 -9.33
C ILE A 141 -3.18 14.47 -10.22
N ALA A 142 -4.37 14.54 -9.64
CA ALA A 142 -5.59 14.89 -10.40
C ALA A 142 -5.52 16.25 -11.08
N LYS A 143 -4.84 17.22 -10.47
CA LYS A 143 -4.64 18.58 -11.00
C LYS A 143 -3.49 18.66 -12.00
N ASP A 144 -2.48 17.78 -11.87
CA ASP A 144 -1.31 17.80 -12.76
C ASP A 144 -1.55 16.95 -14.02
N LYS A 145 -1.95 17.65 -15.10
CA LYS A 145 -2.23 17.01 -16.40
C LYS A 145 -1.00 16.36 -17.07
N LYS A 146 0.21 16.57 -16.52
CA LYS A 146 1.45 16.01 -17.06
C LYS A 146 1.74 14.63 -16.52
N VAL A 147 1.13 14.25 -15.40
CA VAL A 147 1.35 12.92 -14.76
C VAL A 147 0.27 11.95 -15.21
N ALA A 148 0.65 10.93 -15.96
CA ALA A 148 -0.21 9.80 -16.26
C ALA A 148 -0.17 8.78 -15.10
N MET A 149 -1.31 8.18 -14.76
CA MET A 149 -1.41 7.20 -13.66
C MET A 149 -2.13 5.93 -14.12
N LEU A 150 -1.46 4.79 -13.89
CA LEU A 150 -2.05 3.45 -13.96
C LEU A 150 -1.99 2.82 -12.56
N ALA A 151 -3.12 2.34 -12.06
CA ALA A 151 -3.21 1.64 -10.78
C ALA A 151 -3.80 0.24 -10.99
N LEU A 152 -3.05 -0.77 -10.56
CA LEU A 152 -3.39 -2.19 -10.71
C LEU A 152 -3.50 -2.84 -9.33
N ASN A 153 -4.45 -3.78 -9.18
CA ASN A 153 -4.50 -4.66 -8.02
C ASN A 153 -5.16 -5.99 -8.34
N GLY A 154 -4.80 -7.03 -7.58
CA GLY A 154 -5.47 -8.33 -7.58
C GLY A 154 -6.64 -8.36 -6.60
N GLU A 155 -7.75 -9.00 -6.97
CA GLU A 155 -8.91 -9.15 -6.08
C GLU A 155 -8.70 -10.22 -4.99
N MET A 156 -7.70 -11.10 -5.18
CA MET A 156 -7.24 -12.05 -4.16
C MET A 156 -6.17 -11.46 -3.24
N ASP A 157 -5.96 -10.14 -3.26
CA ASP A 157 -5.02 -9.48 -2.37
C ASP A 157 -5.61 -9.35 -0.95
N ALA A 158 -4.95 -10.01 0.02
CA ALA A 158 -5.33 -9.94 1.43
C ALA A 158 -4.55 -8.86 2.21
N GLN A 159 -3.56 -8.21 1.60
CA GLN A 159 -2.78 -7.16 2.24
C GLN A 159 -3.30 -5.76 1.89
N VAL A 160 -3.59 -5.52 0.61
CA VAL A 160 -4.12 -4.26 0.10
C VAL A 160 -5.42 -4.56 -0.64
N ASP A 161 -6.55 -4.36 0.04
CA ASP A 161 -7.87 -4.65 -0.54
C ASP A 161 -8.08 -3.83 -1.82
N ALA A 162 -8.31 -4.51 -2.93
CA ALA A 162 -8.45 -3.89 -4.25
C ALA A 162 -9.64 -2.92 -4.31
N ASP A 163 -10.76 -3.28 -3.66
CA ASP A 163 -11.95 -2.45 -3.69
C ASP A 163 -11.76 -1.16 -2.91
N GLN A 164 -11.24 -1.24 -1.69
CA GLN A 164 -10.95 -0.08 -0.87
C GLN A 164 -9.98 0.88 -1.59
N ASN A 165 -8.85 0.37 -2.06
CA ASN A 165 -7.74 1.21 -2.49
C ASN A 165 -7.89 1.73 -3.92
N LEU A 166 -8.30 0.88 -4.89
CA LEU A 166 -8.51 1.34 -6.27
C LEU A 166 -9.71 2.27 -6.38
N SER A 167 -10.78 2.06 -5.58
CA SER A 167 -11.93 2.96 -5.55
C SER A 167 -11.56 4.33 -5.01
N ALA A 168 -10.76 4.39 -3.94
CA ALA A 168 -10.25 5.64 -3.37
C ALA A 168 -9.37 6.39 -4.38
N ILE A 169 -8.42 5.69 -5.04
CA ILE A 169 -7.58 6.26 -6.09
C ILE A 169 -8.45 6.81 -7.22
N LYS A 170 -9.42 6.04 -7.72
CA LYS A 170 -10.29 6.47 -8.83
C LYS A 170 -11.15 7.66 -8.48
N ALA A 171 -11.66 7.72 -7.27
CA ALA A 171 -12.46 8.84 -6.78
C ALA A 171 -11.64 10.16 -6.71
N LEU A 172 -10.39 10.07 -6.26
CA LEU A 172 -9.51 11.22 -6.11
C LEU A 172 -8.78 11.61 -7.40
N VAL A 173 -8.52 10.64 -8.29
CA VAL A 173 -7.84 10.82 -9.58
C VAL A 173 -8.71 10.25 -10.72
N PRO A 174 -9.77 10.94 -11.15
CA PRO A 174 -10.72 10.41 -12.13
C PRO A 174 -10.10 9.99 -13.46
N GLN A 175 -8.99 10.62 -13.87
CA GLN A 175 -8.27 10.30 -15.10
C GLN A 175 -7.34 9.06 -14.95
N ALA A 176 -7.11 8.54 -13.74
CA ALA A 176 -6.30 7.34 -13.56
C ALA A 176 -6.92 6.14 -14.28
N GLN A 177 -6.09 5.37 -14.97
CA GLN A 177 -6.45 4.07 -15.50
C GLN A 177 -6.42 3.06 -14.35
N ILE A 178 -7.48 2.28 -14.20
CA ILE A 178 -7.62 1.28 -13.14
C ILE A 178 -7.71 -0.10 -13.79
N ARG A 179 -6.95 -1.06 -13.27
CA ARG A 179 -7.06 -2.48 -13.64
C ARG A 179 -7.20 -3.35 -12.41
N ARG A 180 -8.18 -4.26 -12.47
CA ARG A 180 -8.43 -5.28 -11.45
C ARG A 180 -8.21 -6.65 -12.06
N TYR A 181 -7.57 -7.53 -11.31
CA TYR A 181 -7.31 -8.91 -11.74
C TYR A 181 -8.00 -9.88 -10.79
N PRO A 182 -9.06 -10.57 -11.22
CA PRO A 182 -9.89 -11.39 -10.33
C PRO A 182 -9.13 -12.50 -9.60
N THR A 183 -8.04 -12.99 -10.17
CA THR A 183 -7.32 -14.18 -9.68
C THR A 183 -5.92 -13.89 -9.16
N LEU A 184 -5.49 -12.63 -9.09
CA LEU A 184 -4.13 -12.31 -8.64
C LEU A 184 -4.10 -11.95 -7.15
N ASN A 185 -3.07 -12.45 -6.46
CA ASN A 185 -2.74 -12.11 -5.08
C ASN A 185 -1.92 -10.80 -4.99
N HIS A 186 -1.45 -10.44 -3.78
CA HIS A 186 -0.64 -9.23 -3.55
C HIS A 186 0.63 -9.18 -4.41
N MET A 187 1.24 -10.33 -4.68
CA MET A 187 2.46 -10.43 -5.50
C MET A 187 2.17 -10.54 -7.00
N PHE A 188 0.92 -10.30 -7.42
CA PHE A 188 0.48 -10.46 -8.81
C PHE A 188 0.70 -11.87 -9.36
N GLN A 189 0.67 -12.87 -8.50
CA GLN A 189 0.70 -14.28 -8.88
C GLN A 189 -0.73 -14.81 -9.00
N PRO A 190 -1.05 -15.63 -10.01
CA PRO A 190 -2.32 -16.36 -10.07
C PRO A 190 -2.55 -17.16 -8.78
N CYS A 191 -3.74 -17.03 -8.22
CA CYS A 191 -4.14 -17.62 -6.95
C CYS A 191 -5.51 -18.28 -7.09
N GLU A 192 -5.63 -19.54 -6.68
CA GLU A 192 -6.86 -20.33 -6.83
C GLU A 192 -7.99 -19.90 -5.88
N SER A 193 -7.64 -19.35 -4.74
CA SER A 193 -8.60 -18.91 -3.73
C SER A 193 -7.98 -17.88 -2.78
N ILE A 194 -8.84 -17.10 -2.14
CA ILE A 194 -8.42 -16.14 -1.12
C ILE A 194 -7.66 -16.83 0.05
N ALA A 195 -8.01 -18.06 0.38
CA ALA A 195 -7.33 -18.82 1.44
C ALA A 195 -5.84 -19.12 1.13
N LYS A 196 -5.47 -19.12 -0.16
CA LYS A 196 -4.08 -19.29 -0.61
C LYS A 196 -3.36 -17.98 -0.91
N SER A 197 -4.02 -16.86 -0.73
CA SER A 197 -3.53 -15.54 -1.15
C SER A 197 -2.26 -15.07 -0.45
N LEU A 198 -1.98 -15.59 0.74
CA LEU A 198 -0.77 -15.29 1.54
C LEU A 198 0.37 -16.30 1.34
N ASP A 199 0.15 -17.37 0.58
CA ASP A 199 1.20 -18.36 0.29
C ASP A 199 2.02 -17.92 -0.94
N TYR A 200 2.88 -16.95 -0.75
CA TYR A 200 3.72 -16.42 -1.84
C TYR A 200 4.88 -17.33 -2.22
N VAL A 201 5.41 -18.08 -1.25
CA VAL A 201 6.58 -18.97 -1.44
C VAL A 201 6.14 -20.30 -2.03
N GLY A 202 5.01 -20.86 -1.56
CA GLY A 202 4.45 -22.11 -2.07
C GLY A 202 3.71 -21.94 -3.40
N ASN A 203 3.44 -20.72 -3.84
CA ASN A 203 2.78 -20.46 -5.11
C ASN A 203 3.77 -20.64 -6.28
N PRO A 204 3.58 -21.64 -7.17
CA PRO A 204 4.51 -21.94 -8.26
C PRO A 204 4.39 -20.93 -9.43
N ASN A 205 3.35 -20.09 -9.43
CA ASN A 205 3.08 -19.19 -10.54
C ASN A 205 4.01 -17.97 -10.49
N PRO A 206 4.51 -17.51 -11.65
CA PRO A 206 5.27 -16.27 -11.73
C PRO A 206 4.35 -15.05 -11.58
N PHE A 207 4.96 -13.86 -11.52
CA PHE A 207 4.27 -12.60 -11.70
C PHE A 207 3.47 -12.62 -13.02
N SER A 208 2.24 -12.10 -13.01
CA SER A 208 1.30 -12.18 -14.14
C SER A 208 1.86 -11.53 -15.42
N PRO A 209 2.00 -12.31 -16.52
CA PRO A 209 2.37 -11.75 -17.83
C PRO A 209 1.34 -10.73 -18.37
N GLU A 210 0.07 -10.88 -18.01
CA GLU A 210 -0.99 -9.94 -18.39
C GLU A 210 -0.75 -8.57 -17.74
N ALA A 211 -0.41 -8.55 -16.45
CA ALA A 211 -0.08 -7.31 -15.74
C ALA A 211 1.18 -6.64 -16.33
N ILE A 212 2.20 -7.42 -16.71
CA ILE A 212 3.39 -6.90 -17.41
C ILE A 212 2.99 -6.25 -18.72
N THR A 213 2.16 -6.93 -19.53
CA THR A 213 1.70 -6.43 -20.83
C THR A 213 0.94 -5.11 -20.68
N GLU A 214 0.05 -5.01 -19.71
CA GLU A 214 -0.71 -3.78 -19.42
C GLU A 214 0.22 -2.61 -19.04
N ILE A 215 1.23 -2.86 -18.21
CA ILE A 215 2.23 -1.85 -17.83
C ILE A 215 3.02 -1.37 -19.05
N ILE A 216 3.46 -2.29 -19.90
CA ILE A 216 4.21 -1.96 -21.14
C ILE A 216 3.35 -1.10 -22.07
N HIS A 217 2.12 -1.51 -22.33
CA HIS A 217 1.19 -0.77 -23.19
C HIS A 217 0.91 0.64 -22.65
N PHE A 218 0.71 0.75 -21.33
CA PHE A 218 0.50 2.05 -20.69
C PHE A 218 1.71 2.98 -20.90
N ILE A 219 2.93 2.50 -20.65
CA ILE A 219 4.15 3.32 -20.77
C ILE A 219 4.43 3.68 -22.24
N GLN A 220 4.15 2.78 -23.19
CA GLN A 220 4.33 3.05 -24.62
C GLN A 220 3.34 4.11 -25.14
N GLY A 221 2.16 4.22 -24.51
CA GLY A 221 1.12 5.17 -24.89
C GLY A 221 1.30 6.59 -24.34
N ILE A 222 2.36 6.85 -23.54
CA ILE A 222 2.65 8.17 -22.92
C ILE A 222 3.70 8.97 -23.77
#